data_a34f86b747189241a18ad4352bab7403
#
_entry.id   a34f86b747189241a18ad4352bab7403
#
_cell.length_a   1.000
_cell.length_b   1.000
_cell.length_c   1.000
_cell.angle_alpha   90.00
_cell.angle_beta   90.00
_cell.angle_gamma   90.00
#
_symmetry.space_group_name_H-M   'P 1'
#
loop_
_entity.id
_entity.type
_entity.pdbx_description
1 polymer ?
#
loop_
_entity_poly.entity_id
_entity_poly.type
_entity_poly.pdbx_seq_one_letter_code
_entity_poly.pdbx_strand_id
1 'polypeptide(L)'
;MHCEPIKGWRPMSALQLSQDVDFVALRTHAASFEHPFIFERDAAGVPCAHASDPRVCEAEVRRISVLETDKSHFLSVQGDLVRAYETLSDKLALLGTIDTPDEALLLVDHMGLPVGCDRSANGEATTVSLRDDDGYRITTRVREDCGNQRTAYEIDVTSAGSVHIAKQTKLPPSNCTSGRRPPNLLARRGDQTNGAGLARYFAGAARLEAASVDAFEQLAEELRVFAAPRALREAARRAAEEDVRHARITSALAERFGARPEQQTLSRRKLRGRDEVALDNALEGCVSETYSAYLATVQSRLAARDAMGASLGQIAHDETRHAAFSWQLAAWLEPGLDVQVRRRIGERRLGALAALGTRADARLAAR
;
A
#
# COMPACT_ATOMS: atom_id res chain seq x y z
N MET A 1 -10.35 -4.18 17.95
CA MET A 1 -9.24 -4.38 16.96
C MET A 1 -7.94 -4.45 17.73
N HIS A 2 -7.25 -5.57 17.60
CA HIS A 2 -5.96 -5.79 18.26
C HIS A 2 -4.82 -5.24 17.41
N CYS A 3 -4.34 -4.05 17.75
CA CYS A 3 -3.30 -3.35 16.99
C CYS A 3 -2.02 -3.21 17.80
N GLU A 4 -0.94 -3.80 17.32
CA GLU A 4 0.39 -3.58 17.88
C GLU A 4 1.08 -2.40 17.18
N PRO A 5 1.72 -1.48 17.93
CA PRO A 5 2.29 -0.25 17.35
C PRO A 5 3.30 -0.44 16.23
N ILE A 6 4.00 -1.57 16.22
CA ILE A 6 5.07 -1.90 15.27
C ILE A 6 4.63 -2.96 14.26
N LYS A 7 3.78 -3.89 14.66
CA LYS A 7 3.40 -5.06 13.87
C LYS A 7 2.07 -4.91 13.13
N GLY A 8 1.34 -3.83 13.39
CA GLY A 8 0.05 -3.59 12.77
C GLY A 8 -1.08 -4.44 13.36
N TRP A 9 -2.04 -4.82 12.53
CA TRP A 9 -3.17 -5.63 12.94
C TRP A 9 -2.78 -7.09 13.13
N ARG A 10 -3.02 -7.61 14.34
CA ARG A 10 -2.64 -8.96 14.79
C ARG A 10 -3.86 -9.72 15.31
N PRO A 11 -4.74 -10.18 14.42
CA PRO A 11 -5.99 -10.81 14.83
C PRO A 11 -5.81 -12.21 15.44
N MET A 12 -4.83 -12.99 14.98
CA MET A 12 -4.75 -14.41 15.29
C MET A 12 -4.61 -14.70 16.79
N SER A 13 -3.90 -13.86 17.53
CA SER A 13 -3.72 -14.02 18.98
C SER A 13 -4.95 -13.60 19.81
N ALA A 14 -5.94 -12.94 19.19
CA ALA A 14 -7.14 -12.43 19.85
C ALA A 14 -8.41 -13.23 19.50
N LEU A 15 -8.29 -14.29 18.67
CA LEU A 15 -9.42 -15.09 18.25
C LEU A 15 -9.93 -16.02 19.36
N GLN A 16 -11.25 -16.17 19.41
CA GLN A 16 -11.93 -17.18 20.20
C GLN A 16 -12.44 -18.27 19.26
N LEU A 17 -11.58 -19.25 18.98
CA LEU A 17 -11.88 -20.28 18.00
C LEU A 17 -12.89 -21.29 18.55
N SER A 18 -13.77 -21.80 17.67
CA SER A 18 -14.78 -22.81 17.99
C SER A 18 -14.17 -24.19 18.30
N GLN A 19 -12.88 -24.38 18.02
CA GLN A 19 -12.14 -25.61 18.24
C GLN A 19 -10.73 -25.31 18.70
N ASP A 20 -10.17 -26.21 19.54
CA ASP A 20 -8.78 -26.12 19.97
C ASP A 20 -7.85 -26.38 18.78
N VAL A 21 -6.87 -25.50 18.59
CA VAL A 21 -5.80 -25.68 17.60
C VAL A 21 -4.46 -25.36 18.21
N ASP A 22 -3.41 -26.06 17.75
CA ASP A 22 -2.04 -25.83 18.21
C ASP A 22 -1.43 -24.59 17.56
N PHE A 23 -1.90 -24.31 16.35
CA PHE A 23 -1.43 -23.20 15.54
C PHE A 23 -2.54 -22.71 14.60
N VAL A 24 -2.62 -21.40 14.43
CA VAL A 24 -3.46 -20.75 13.42
C VAL A 24 -2.72 -19.60 12.77
N ALA A 25 -2.86 -19.46 11.45
CA ALA A 25 -2.24 -18.38 10.70
C ALA A 25 -3.21 -17.75 9.69
N LEU A 26 -3.09 -16.44 9.53
CA LEU A 26 -3.68 -15.68 8.41
C LEU A 26 -2.63 -15.53 7.32
N ARG A 27 -2.90 -16.08 6.16
CA ARG A 27 -2.00 -16.05 5.00
C ARG A 27 -2.67 -15.40 3.80
N THR A 28 -1.86 -14.74 2.99
CA THR A 28 -2.31 -14.17 1.71
C THR A 28 -1.36 -14.63 0.62
N HIS A 29 -1.92 -15.02 -0.51
CA HIS A 29 -1.13 -15.27 -1.72
C HIS A 29 -0.95 -13.94 -2.45
N ALA A 30 0.27 -13.62 -2.77
CA ALA A 30 0.57 -12.58 -3.74
C ALA A 30 0.98 -13.26 -5.04
N ALA A 31 0.18 -13.08 -6.08
CA ALA A 31 0.55 -13.54 -7.42
C ALA A 31 1.74 -12.72 -7.90
N SER A 32 2.90 -13.34 -8.09
CA SER A 32 3.97 -12.79 -8.91
C SER A 32 4.07 -13.57 -10.20
N PHE A 33 4.53 -12.93 -11.29
CA PHE A 33 4.58 -13.50 -12.63
C PHE A 33 5.43 -14.77 -12.76
N GLU A 34 6.27 -15.09 -11.78
CA GLU A 34 7.18 -16.25 -11.86
C GLU A 34 7.09 -17.21 -10.67
N HIS A 35 6.70 -16.72 -9.48
CA HIS A 35 6.55 -17.57 -8.31
C HIS A 35 5.47 -17.00 -7.36
N PRO A 36 4.46 -17.80 -6.95
CA PRO A 36 3.52 -17.36 -5.94
C PRO A 36 4.23 -17.19 -4.59
N PHE A 37 4.14 -16.01 -4.01
CA PHE A 37 4.61 -15.77 -2.64
C PHE A 37 3.47 -15.99 -1.67
N ILE A 38 3.74 -16.79 -0.64
CA ILE A 38 2.86 -16.89 0.50
C ILE A 38 3.35 -15.92 1.55
N PHE A 39 2.46 -15.06 1.94
CA PHE A 39 2.72 -14.08 2.97
C PHE A 39 1.92 -14.44 4.22
N GLU A 40 2.62 -14.82 5.29
CA GLU A 40 1.99 -14.99 6.59
C GLU A 40 1.83 -13.61 7.23
N ARG A 41 0.58 -13.13 7.27
CA ARG A 41 0.24 -11.80 7.80
C ARG A 41 0.26 -11.78 9.32
N ASP A 42 -0.22 -12.87 9.91
CA ASP A 42 -0.29 -13.05 11.35
C ASP A 42 -0.42 -14.53 11.72
N ALA A 43 0.08 -14.91 12.89
CA ALA A 43 -0.05 -16.26 13.39
C ALA A 43 -0.05 -16.30 14.92
N ALA A 44 -0.69 -17.35 15.47
CA ALA A 44 -0.68 -17.68 16.89
C ALA A 44 -0.39 -19.16 17.07
N GLY A 45 0.27 -19.53 18.17
CA GLY A 45 0.69 -20.90 18.45
C GLY A 45 2.01 -21.31 17.78
N VAL A 46 2.32 -22.59 17.83
CA VAL A 46 3.54 -23.18 17.25
C VAL A 46 3.15 -24.26 16.26
N PRO A 47 3.48 -24.14 14.97
CA PRO A 47 3.08 -25.14 13.99
C PRO A 47 3.72 -26.49 14.31
N CYS A 48 2.94 -27.55 14.20
CA CYS A 48 3.38 -28.94 14.36
C CYS A 48 3.98 -29.32 15.74
N ALA A 49 3.74 -28.49 16.77
CA ALA A 49 4.29 -28.75 18.12
C ALA A 49 3.83 -30.06 18.72
N HIS A 50 2.62 -30.50 18.42
CA HIS A 50 2.02 -31.74 18.94
C HIS A 50 1.81 -32.80 17.85
N ALA A 51 2.45 -32.67 16.69
CA ALA A 51 2.37 -33.66 15.62
C ALA A 51 3.17 -34.91 15.95
N SER A 52 2.65 -36.09 15.59
CA SER A 52 3.33 -37.36 15.76
C SER A 52 4.62 -37.47 14.92
N ASP A 53 4.63 -36.84 13.74
CA ASP A 53 5.82 -36.59 12.91
C ASP A 53 5.86 -35.11 12.49
N PRO A 54 6.66 -34.30 13.19
CA PRO A 54 6.80 -32.89 12.87
C PRO A 54 7.26 -32.61 11.44
N ARG A 55 8.08 -33.49 10.84
CA ARG A 55 8.58 -33.28 9.46
C ARG A 55 7.48 -33.45 8.42
N VAL A 56 6.59 -34.43 8.62
CA VAL A 56 5.44 -34.68 7.76
C VAL A 56 4.45 -33.54 7.90
N CYS A 57 4.16 -33.13 9.12
CA CYS A 57 3.29 -31.97 9.39
C CYS A 57 3.81 -30.69 8.74
N GLU A 58 5.09 -30.36 8.90
CA GLU A 58 5.70 -29.19 8.27
C GLU A 58 5.69 -29.23 6.73
N ALA A 59 5.85 -30.44 6.16
CA ALA A 59 5.75 -30.61 4.71
C ALA A 59 4.33 -30.32 4.24
N GLU A 60 3.31 -30.75 4.99
CA GLU A 60 1.91 -30.48 4.70
C GLU A 60 1.56 -29.00 4.86
N VAL A 61 2.04 -28.34 5.92
CA VAL A 61 1.90 -26.89 6.12
C VAL A 61 2.48 -26.12 4.94
N ARG A 62 3.63 -26.54 4.40
CA ARG A 62 4.24 -25.95 3.20
C ARG A 62 3.44 -26.26 1.94
N ARG A 63 2.92 -27.47 1.78
CA ARG A 63 2.12 -27.89 0.64
C ARG A 63 0.81 -27.10 0.52
N ILE A 64 0.07 -26.98 1.61
CA ILE A 64 -1.19 -26.21 1.68
C ILE A 64 -0.94 -24.72 1.42
N SER A 65 0.28 -24.27 1.60
CA SER A 65 0.67 -22.91 1.29
C SER A 65 0.75 -22.57 -0.21
N VAL A 66 0.55 -23.51 -1.11
CA VAL A 66 0.66 -23.34 -2.59
C VAL A 66 -0.72 -23.28 -3.27
N LEU A 67 -1.78 -22.95 -2.56
CA LEU A 67 -3.13 -22.85 -3.13
C LEU A 67 -3.27 -21.60 -4.03
N GLU A 68 -3.89 -21.77 -5.19
CA GLU A 68 -3.97 -20.79 -6.29
C GLU A 68 -4.97 -19.64 -6.06
N THR A 69 -5.12 -19.11 -4.87
CA THR A 69 -6.13 -18.07 -4.63
C THR A 69 -5.53 -16.74 -4.22
N ASP A 70 -5.92 -15.65 -4.90
CA ASP A 70 -5.55 -14.26 -4.58
C ASP A 70 -6.18 -13.73 -3.28
N LYS A 71 -6.81 -14.61 -2.49
CA LYS A 71 -7.54 -14.24 -1.29
C LYS A 71 -6.80 -14.68 -0.03
N SER A 72 -7.03 -13.96 1.06
CA SER A 72 -6.57 -14.39 2.38
C SER A 72 -7.28 -15.68 2.80
N HIS A 73 -6.54 -16.61 3.37
CA HIS A 73 -7.05 -17.86 3.94
C HIS A 73 -6.48 -18.07 5.34
N PHE A 74 -7.18 -18.89 6.14
CA PHE A 74 -6.62 -19.36 7.38
C PHE A 74 -5.98 -20.73 7.16
N LEU A 75 -4.94 -20.98 7.92
CA LEU A 75 -4.36 -22.31 8.10
C LEU A 75 -4.43 -22.66 9.58
N SER A 76 -4.88 -23.85 9.94
CA SER A 76 -4.75 -24.36 11.31
C SER A 76 -4.01 -25.68 11.35
N VAL A 77 -3.38 -25.94 12.50
CA VAL A 77 -2.76 -27.22 12.84
C VAL A 77 -3.31 -27.70 14.17
N GLN A 78 -3.72 -28.97 14.24
CA GLN A 78 -4.15 -29.64 15.45
C GLN A 78 -3.57 -31.07 15.43
N GLY A 79 -2.53 -31.31 16.22
CA GLY A 79 -1.77 -32.56 16.14
C GLY A 79 -1.22 -32.80 14.74
N ASP A 80 -1.60 -33.90 14.11
CA ASP A 80 -1.20 -34.23 12.73
C ASP A 80 -2.09 -33.62 11.66
N LEU A 81 -3.16 -32.95 12.05
CA LEU A 81 -4.16 -32.44 11.10
C LEU A 81 -3.85 -30.99 10.72
N VAL A 82 -3.56 -30.77 9.44
CA VAL A 82 -3.38 -29.47 8.83
C VAL A 82 -4.59 -29.13 7.97
N ARG A 83 -5.22 -27.98 8.18
CA ARG A 83 -6.41 -27.55 7.45
C ARG A 83 -6.26 -26.13 6.91
N ALA A 84 -6.75 -25.91 5.68
CA ALA A 84 -6.95 -24.57 5.11
C ALA A 84 -8.43 -24.22 5.13
N TYR A 85 -8.72 -22.93 5.32
CA TYR A 85 -10.07 -22.35 5.36
C TYR A 85 -10.10 -21.21 4.35
N GLU A 86 -10.60 -21.51 3.17
CA GLU A 86 -10.54 -20.59 2.03
C GLU A 86 -11.85 -19.83 1.84
N THR A 87 -12.98 -20.55 1.94
CA THR A 87 -14.31 -19.94 1.78
C THR A 87 -14.78 -19.23 3.04
N LEU A 88 -15.78 -18.36 2.89
CA LEU A 88 -16.44 -17.73 4.04
C LEU A 88 -17.04 -18.79 4.98
N SER A 89 -17.66 -19.82 4.43
CA SER A 89 -18.24 -20.91 5.22
C SER A 89 -17.19 -21.65 6.04
N ASP A 90 -16.03 -21.94 5.44
CA ASP A 90 -14.94 -22.60 6.15
C ASP A 90 -14.40 -21.73 7.30
N LYS A 91 -14.22 -20.43 7.03
CA LYS A 91 -13.76 -19.48 8.05
C LYS A 91 -14.75 -19.37 9.20
N LEU A 92 -16.05 -19.32 8.92
CA LEU A 92 -17.08 -19.32 9.95
C LEU A 92 -17.11 -20.63 10.75
N ALA A 93 -16.84 -21.76 10.11
CA ALA A 93 -16.73 -23.05 10.84
C ALA A 93 -15.57 -23.06 11.83
N LEU A 94 -14.48 -22.33 11.55
CA LEU A 94 -13.36 -22.18 12.48
C LEU A 94 -13.63 -21.15 13.58
N LEU A 95 -14.17 -19.97 13.20
CA LEU A 95 -14.42 -18.86 14.11
C LEU A 95 -15.60 -19.13 15.05
N GLY A 96 -16.65 -19.79 14.56
CA GLY A 96 -17.89 -19.97 15.32
C GLY A 96 -18.75 -18.71 15.36
N THR A 97 -19.20 -18.34 16.56
CA THR A 97 -19.91 -17.09 16.78
C THR A 97 -18.93 -15.92 16.71
N ILE A 98 -19.30 -14.87 15.95
CA ILE A 98 -18.49 -13.67 15.83
C ILE A 98 -18.77 -12.78 17.04
N ASP A 99 -17.92 -12.85 18.05
CA ASP A 99 -18.07 -12.15 19.32
C ASP A 99 -16.92 -11.18 19.64
N THR A 100 -15.90 -11.12 18.77
CA THR A 100 -14.82 -10.15 18.87
C THR A 100 -14.74 -9.20 17.66
N PRO A 101 -14.24 -7.96 17.87
CA PRO A 101 -13.97 -7.03 16.76
C PRO A 101 -13.02 -7.60 15.70
N ASP A 102 -12.04 -8.40 16.12
CA ASP A 102 -11.02 -8.95 15.23
C ASP A 102 -11.59 -10.04 14.32
N GLU A 103 -12.49 -10.87 14.81
CA GLU A 103 -13.24 -11.85 14.00
C GLU A 103 -14.12 -11.16 12.96
N ALA A 104 -14.85 -10.12 13.35
CA ALA A 104 -15.65 -9.34 12.42
C ALA A 104 -14.79 -8.70 11.31
N LEU A 105 -13.61 -8.20 11.67
CA LEU A 105 -12.66 -7.63 10.70
C LEU A 105 -12.09 -8.68 9.75
N LEU A 106 -11.88 -9.92 10.20
CA LEU A 106 -11.42 -11.02 9.34
C LEU A 106 -12.44 -11.38 8.24
N LEU A 107 -13.73 -11.25 8.53
CA LEU A 107 -14.78 -11.44 7.53
C LEU A 107 -14.79 -10.31 6.51
N VAL A 108 -14.54 -9.06 6.93
CA VAL A 108 -14.41 -7.92 6.02
C VAL A 108 -13.15 -8.04 5.15
N ASP A 109 -12.02 -8.49 5.71
CA ASP A 109 -10.80 -8.79 4.97
C ASP A 109 -11.02 -9.89 3.92
N HIS A 110 -11.83 -10.91 4.24
CA HIS A 110 -12.22 -11.95 3.29
C HIS A 110 -12.99 -11.41 2.06
N MET A 111 -13.73 -10.33 2.22
CA MET A 111 -14.39 -9.65 1.09
C MET A 111 -13.41 -8.85 0.20
N GLY A 112 -12.12 -8.86 0.51
CA GLY A 112 -11.11 -8.07 -0.20
C GLY A 112 -11.14 -6.58 0.17
N LEU A 113 -11.84 -6.21 1.25
CA LEU A 113 -11.84 -4.84 1.75
C LEU A 113 -10.67 -4.63 2.72
N PRO A 114 -9.93 -3.52 2.59
CA PRO A 114 -8.75 -3.31 3.40
C PRO A 114 -9.11 -3.13 4.87
N VAL A 115 -8.45 -3.89 5.72
CA VAL A 115 -8.53 -3.79 7.18
C VAL A 115 -7.14 -3.49 7.71
N GLY A 116 -7.00 -2.47 8.55
CA GLY A 116 -5.70 -2.11 9.09
C GLY A 116 -5.75 -1.10 10.22
N CYS A 117 -4.72 -1.18 11.07
CA CYS A 117 -4.48 -0.29 12.19
C CYS A 117 -3.82 1.03 11.79
N ASP A 118 -3.26 1.10 10.58
CA ASP A 118 -2.49 2.25 10.15
C ASP A 118 -3.40 3.47 9.96
N ARG A 119 -3.14 4.48 10.75
CA ARG A 119 -3.44 5.84 10.35
C ARG A 119 -2.47 6.15 9.20
N SER A 120 -2.81 5.67 8.00
CA SER A 120 -2.05 6.04 6.79
C SER A 120 -1.88 7.56 6.76
N ALA A 121 -0.93 8.07 5.98
CA ALA A 121 -0.64 9.49 5.84
C ALA A 121 -1.88 10.39 5.57
N ASN A 122 -3.05 9.81 5.35
CA ASN A 122 -4.36 10.46 5.18
C ASN A 122 -5.32 10.25 6.38
N GLY A 123 -4.85 9.77 7.53
CA GLY A 123 -5.55 9.92 8.81
C GLY A 123 -6.72 8.98 9.12
N GLU A 124 -6.96 7.92 8.35
CA GLU A 124 -8.19 7.16 8.46
C GLU A 124 -7.95 5.66 8.64
N ALA A 125 -7.84 5.26 9.90
CA ALA A 125 -7.83 3.84 10.28
C ALA A 125 -9.22 3.22 10.09
N THR A 126 -9.27 1.90 9.87
CA THR A 126 -10.51 1.13 10.02
C THR A 126 -11.05 1.30 11.44
N THR A 127 -12.32 1.61 11.57
CA THR A 127 -12.98 1.73 12.87
C THR A 127 -14.00 0.61 13.04
N VAL A 128 -14.12 0.14 14.27
CA VAL A 128 -15.09 -0.91 14.65
C VAL A 128 -15.89 -0.39 15.85
N SER A 129 -17.20 -0.51 15.77
CA SER A 129 -18.12 -0.23 16.88
C SER A 129 -19.08 -1.39 17.07
N LEU A 130 -19.45 -1.66 18.32
CA LEU A 130 -20.49 -2.61 18.66
C LEU A 130 -21.85 -2.04 18.24
N ARG A 131 -22.77 -2.89 17.83
CA ARG A 131 -24.15 -2.57 17.50
C ARG A 131 -25.09 -3.03 18.63
N ASP A 132 -26.31 -2.53 18.61
CA ASP A 132 -27.33 -2.90 19.60
C ASP A 132 -27.82 -4.35 19.50
N ASP A 133 -27.53 -5.03 18.39
CA ASP A 133 -27.89 -6.42 18.08
C ASP A 133 -26.73 -7.42 18.26
N ASP A 134 -25.75 -7.10 19.12
CA ASP A 134 -24.53 -7.89 19.36
C ASP A 134 -23.66 -8.13 18.12
N GLY A 135 -23.89 -7.36 17.08
CA GLY A 135 -23.04 -7.36 15.88
C GLY A 135 -22.04 -6.19 15.89
N TYR A 136 -21.29 -6.07 14.81
CA TYR A 136 -20.27 -5.05 14.64
C TYR A 136 -20.58 -4.16 13.44
N ARG A 137 -20.38 -2.86 13.59
CA ARG A 137 -20.31 -1.91 12.46
C ARG A 137 -18.86 -1.54 12.22
N ILE A 138 -18.40 -1.78 10.99
CA ILE A 138 -17.04 -1.54 10.54
C ILE A 138 -17.06 -0.44 9.50
N THR A 139 -16.26 0.60 9.70
CA THR A 139 -16.03 1.61 8.67
C THR A 139 -14.63 1.42 8.12
N THR A 140 -14.52 1.16 6.83
CA THR A 140 -13.24 1.06 6.11
C THR A 140 -13.30 1.84 4.81
N ARG A 141 -12.15 2.08 4.20
CA ARG A 141 -12.04 2.84 2.95
C ARG A 141 -11.17 2.12 1.98
N VAL A 142 -11.71 1.82 0.82
CA VAL A 142 -10.94 1.34 -0.31
C VAL A 142 -10.24 2.53 -0.94
N ARG A 143 -8.92 2.48 -0.95
CA ARG A 143 -8.11 3.39 -1.71
C ARG A 143 -7.97 2.80 -3.11
N GLU A 144 -8.90 3.14 -3.97
CA GLU A 144 -8.76 2.81 -5.38
C GLU A 144 -7.64 3.64 -6.02
N ASP A 145 -7.14 3.16 -7.14
CA ASP A 145 -5.98 3.68 -7.85
C ASP A 145 -6.07 5.17 -8.18
N CYS A 146 -4.91 5.69 -8.48
CA CYS A 146 -4.68 7.04 -8.99
C CYS A 146 -5.77 7.52 -9.95
N GLY A 147 -6.48 8.59 -9.58
CA GLY A 147 -7.55 9.16 -10.38
C GLY A 147 -8.89 8.42 -10.27
N ASN A 148 -8.94 7.29 -9.59
CA ASN A 148 -10.16 6.51 -9.39
C ASN A 148 -10.93 6.97 -8.14
N GLN A 149 -12.21 6.64 -8.15
CA GLN A 149 -13.16 6.91 -7.09
C GLN A 149 -12.70 6.21 -5.80
N ARG A 150 -12.44 6.98 -4.73
CA ARG A 150 -12.29 6.42 -3.40
C ARG A 150 -13.66 6.09 -2.85
N THR A 151 -13.78 4.98 -2.15
CA THR A 151 -15.05 4.55 -1.57
C THR A 151 -14.88 4.24 -0.09
N ALA A 152 -15.71 4.85 0.74
CA ALA A 152 -15.86 4.49 2.14
C ALA A 152 -17.02 3.50 2.27
N TYR A 153 -16.83 2.47 3.06
CA TYR A 153 -17.82 1.43 3.35
C TYR A 153 -18.17 1.45 4.83
N GLU A 154 -19.46 1.43 5.12
CA GLU A 154 -19.99 1.07 6.43
C GLU A 154 -20.55 -0.36 6.27
N ILE A 155 -20.02 -1.29 7.05
CA ILE A 155 -20.27 -2.72 6.90
C ILE A 155 -20.80 -3.23 8.23
N ASP A 156 -21.93 -3.90 8.19
CA ASP A 156 -22.51 -4.58 9.34
C ASP A 156 -22.15 -6.06 9.29
N VAL A 157 -21.64 -6.56 10.41
CA VAL A 157 -21.31 -7.96 10.63
C VAL A 157 -22.15 -8.45 11.81
N THR A 158 -22.94 -9.49 11.60
CA THR A 158 -23.74 -10.09 12.66
C THR A 158 -22.93 -11.12 13.46
N SER A 159 -23.38 -11.45 14.67
CA SER A 159 -22.78 -12.54 15.47
C SER A 159 -22.82 -13.92 14.77
N ALA A 160 -23.74 -14.14 13.84
CA ALA A 160 -23.79 -15.33 13.00
C ALA A 160 -22.86 -15.28 11.78
N GLY A 161 -22.05 -14.21 11.64
CA GLY A 161 -21.07 -14.06 10.55
C GLY A 161 -21.65 -13.57 9.23
N SER A 162 -22.91 -13.09 9.21
CA SER A 162 -23.45 -12.45 8.02
C SER A 162 -22.85 -11.06 7.84
N VAL A 163 -22.33 -10.78 6.64
CA VAL A 163 -21.68 -9.51 6.30
C VAL A 163 -22.53 -8.74 5.32
N HIS A 164 -22.88 -7.50 5.64
CA HIS A 164 -23.71 -6.64 4.83
C HIS A 164 -23.11 -5.25 4.67
N ILE A 165 -23.03 -4.74 3.45
CA ILE A 165 -22.63 -3.35 3.18
C ILE A 165 -23.84 -2.46 3.46
N ALA A 166 -23.86 -1.82 4.63
CA ALA A 166 -24.95 -0.96 5.04
C ALA A 166 -24.93 0.39 4.30
N LYS A 167 -23.72 0.87 3.95
CA LYS A 167 -23.58 2.13 3.22
C LYS A 167 -22.28 2.15 2.43
N GLN A 168 -22.38 2.72 1.24
CA GLN A 168 -21.25 3.00 0.36
C GLN A 168 -21.23 4.48 0.02
N THR A 169 -20.15 5.17 0.37
CA THR A 169 -20.00 6.60 0.12
C THR A 169 -18.82 6.83 -0.82
N LYS A 170 -19.12 7.44 -1.96
CA LYS A 170 -18.10 7.88 -2.90
C LYS A 170 -17.34 9.07 -2.30
N LEU A 171 -16.04 8.93 -2.15
CA LEU A 171 -15.14 9.99 -1.70
C LEU A 171 -14.48 10.66 -2.91
N PRO A 172 -13.95 11.88 -2.76
CA PRO A 172 -13.15 12.48 -3.83
C PRO A 172 -12.04 11.53 -4.28
N PRO A 173 -11.77 11.44 -5.60
CA PRO A 173 -10.74 10.55 -6.12
C PRO A 173 -9.37 10.86 -5.50
N SER A 174 -8.56 9.82 -5.28
CA SER A 174 -7.17 10.01 -4.88
C SER A 174 -6.38 10.56 -6.06
N ASN A 175 -5.52 11.54 -5.80
CA ASN A 175 -4.59 11.99 -6.83
C ASN A 175 -3.59 10.88 -7.15
N CYS A 176 -3.31 10.70 -8.44
CA CYS A 176 -2.20 9.88 -8.89
C CYS A 176 -0.88 10.48 -8.44
N THR A 177 0.00 9.65 -7.97
CA THR A 177 1.35 10.05 -7.65
C THR A 177 2.29 9.56 -8.73
N SER A 178 2.76 10.46 -9.55
CA SER A 178 4.09 10.35 -10.14
C SER A 178 5.02 11.21 -9.30
N GLY A 179 6.20 10.71 -9.05
CA GLY A 179 7.21 11.40 -8.29
C GLY A 179 7.07 11.30 -6.76
N ARG A 180 8.09 11.80 -6.09
CA ARG A 180 8.19 11.82 -4.63
C ARG A 180 7.30 12.89 -4.03
N ARG A 181 6.43 12.52 -3.10
CA ARG A 181 5.56 13.47 -2.40
C ARG A 181 6.22 14.04 -1.16
N PRO A 182 6.22 15.36 -0.99
CA PRO A 182 6.66 15.94 0.27
C PRO A 182 5.64 15.65 1.38
N PRO A 183 6.10 15.35 2.61
CA PRO A 183 5.22 15.02 3.73
C PRO A 183 4.31 16.18 4.16
N ASN A 184 4.66 17.41 3.77
CA ASN A 184 3.93 18.64 4.05
C ASN A 184 2.96 19.06 2.93
N LEU A 185 2.74 18.22 1.92
CA LEU A 185 1.76 18.50 0.87
C LEU A 185 0.35 18.43 1.44
N LEU A 186 -0.35 19.56 1.42
CA LEU A 186 -1.71 19.65 1.92
C LEU A 186 -2.70 18.99 0.95
N ALA A 187 -3.72 18.38 1.53
CA ALA A 187 -4.82 17.84 0.76
C ALA A 187 -5.50 18.94 -0.06
N ARG A 188 -5.99 18.59 -1.23
CA ARG A 188 -6.72 19.48 -2.11
C ARG A 188 -8.02 19.95 -1.45
N ARG A 189 -8.28 21.25 -1.47
CA ARG A 189 -9.57 21.81 -1.08
C ARG A 189 -10.53 21.80 -2.27
N GLY A 190 -11.51 20.92 -2.24
CA GLY A 190 -12.60 20.87 -3.23
C GLY A 190 -12.30 20.03 -4.48
N ASP A 191 -13.39 19.62 -5.13
CA ASP A 191 -13.38 18.80 -6.35
C ASP A 191 -13.47 19.72 -7.58
N GLN A 192 -12.38 20.40 -7.92
CA GLN A 192 -12.30 21.28 -9.08
C GLN A 192 -11.26 20.80 -10.11
N THR A 193 -11.31 19.54 -10.50
CA THR A 193 -10.72 19.15 -11.78
C THR A 193 -11.75 19.36 -12.88
N ASN A 194 -11.69 20.51 -13.52
CA ASN A 194 -12.36 20.67 -14.80
C ASN A 194 -11.66 19.74 -15.80
N GLY A 195 -12.39 18.77 -16.31
CA GLY A 195 -11.89 17.82 -17.31
C GLY A 195 -12.09 16.36 -16.93
N ALA A 196 -12.18 15.50 -17.94
CA ALA A 196 -12.28 14.04 -17.81
C ALA A 196 -11.03 13.36 -18.42
N GLY A 197 -10.78 12.12 -18.06
CA GLY A 197 -9.73 11.31 -18.68
C GLY A 197 -8.32 11.95 -18.59
N LEU A 198 -7.68 12.12 -19.73
CA LEU A 198 -6.29 12.63 -19.84
C LEU A 198 -6.10 14.05 -19.28
N ALA A 199 -7.09 14.93 -19.42
CA ALA A 199 -7.05 16.27 -18.86
C ALA A 199 -6.85 16.25 -17.34
N ARG A 200 -7.67 15.48 -16.64
CA ARG A 200 -7.58 15.28 -15.19
C ARG A 200 -6.28 14.60 -14.80
N TYR A 201 -5.88 13.57 -15.55
CA TYR A 201 -4.65 12.84 -15.30
C TYR A 201 -3.43 13.78 -15.30
N PHE A 202 -3.23 14.56 -16.39
CA PHE A 202 -2.07 15.44 -16.51
C PHE A 202 -2.12 16.62 -15.55
N ALA A 203 -3.30 17.16 -15.23
CA ALA A 203 -3.43 18.21 -14.21
C ALA A 203 -3.01 17.70 -12.81
N GLY A 204 -3.38 16.47 -12.47
CA GLY A 204 -2.93 15.82 -11.25
C GLY A 204 -1.44 15.53 -11.25
N ALA A 205 -0.89 15.03 -12.36
CA ALA A 205 0.55 14.79 -12.50
C ALA A 205 1.34 16.11 -12.35
N ALA A 206 0.96 17.17 -13.04
CA ALA A 206 1.63 18.47 -12.95
C ALA A 206 1.71 19.02 -11.51
N ARG A 207 0.63 18.87 -10.76
CA ARG A 207 0.62 19.27 -9.33
C ARG A 207 1.59 18.45 -8.50
N LEU A 208 1.72 17.17 -8.78
CA LEU A 208 2.59 16.27 -8.01
C LEU A 208 4.05 16.45 -8.37
N GLU A 209 4.37 16.59 -9.66
CA GLU A 209 5.71 16.96 -10.12
C GLU A 209 6.19 18.28 -9.47
N ALA A 210 5.31 19.28 -9.47
CA ALA A 210 5.62 20.53 -8.80
C ALA A 210 5.84 20.38 -7.28
N ALA A 211 5.11 19.49 -6.62
CA ALA A 211 5.30 19.19 -5.20
C ALA A 211 6.57 18.37 -4.95
N SER A 212 6.95 17.50 -5.89
CA SER A 212 8.16 16.67 -5.81
C SER A 212 9.44 17.52 -5.83
N VAL A 213 9.45 18.66 -6.52
CA VAL A 213 10.55 19.64 -6.45
C VAL A 213 10.87 19.99 -5.00
N ASP A 214 9.85 20.38 -4.22
CA ASP A 214 10.02 20.69 -2.79
C ASP A 214 10.51 19.50 -1.97
N ALA A 215 10.06 18.27 -2.31
CA ALA A 215 10.49 17.06 -1.63
C ALA A 215 11.97 16.79 -1.86
N PHE A 216 12.47 16.91 -3.07
CA PHE A 216 13.88 16.70 -3.39
C PHE A 216 14.77 17.84 -2.87
N GLU A 217 14.31 19.08 -2.88
CA GLU A 217 15.03 20.20 -2.25
C GLU A 217 15.17 20.00 -0.72
N GLN A 218 14.09 19.58 -0.06
CA GLN A 218 14.12 19.25 1.36
C GLN A 218 15.09 18.10 1.62
N LEU A 219 15.02 17.03 0.82
CA LEU A 219 15.91 15.90 0.94
C LEU A 219 17.38 16.29 0.74
N ALA A 220 17.69 17.15 -0.22
CA ALA A 220 19.06 17.65 -0.44
C ALA A 220 19.60 18.41 0.78
N GLU A 221 18.76 19.18 1.46
CA GLU A 221 19.11 19.88 2.70
C GLU A 221 19.30 18.89 3.86
N GLU A 222 18.42 17.93 4.02
CA GLU A 222 18.53 16.86 5.03
C GLU A 222 19.80 16.04 4.83
N LEU A 223 20.13 15.68 3.59
CA LEU A 223 21.37 14.97 3.25
C LEU A 223 22.61 15.80 3.54
N ARG A 224 22.54 17.14 3.40
CA ARG A 224 23.61 18.03 3.80
C ARG A 224 23.83 18.02 5.32
N VAL A 225 22.73 18.07 6.09
CA VAL A 225 22.77 18.00 7.57
C VAL A 225 23.31 16.65 8.04
N PHE A 226 22.98 15.57 7.35
CA PHE A 226 23.48 14.23 7.67
C PHE A 226 24.94 13.98 7.27
N ALA A 227 25.59 14.95 6.64
CA ALA A 227 26.93 14.81 6.04
C ALA A 227 27.00 13.66 5.01
N ALA A 228 25.93 13.49 4.23
CA ALA A 228 25.85 12.46 3.18
C ALA A 228 26.93 12.67 2.09
N PRO A 229 27.36 11.62 1.39
CA PRO A 229 28.26 11.71 0.26
C PRO A 229 27.82 12.78 -0.74
N ARG A 230 28.79 13.50 -1.32
CA ARG A 230 28.53 14.58 -2.29
C ARG A 230 27.64 14.11 -3.44
N ALA A 231 27.89 12.90 -3.95
CA ALA A 231 27.12 12.31 -5.05
C ALA A 231 25.62 12.22 -4.74
N LEU A 232 25.23 11.80 -3.52
CA LEU A 232 23.83 11.73 -3.10
C LEU A 232 23.18 13.11 -2.99
N ARG A 233 23.91 14.10 -2.47
CA ARG A 233 23.41 15.47 -2.37
C ARG A 233 23.19 16.13 -3.74
N GLU A 234 24.11 15.89 -4.69
CA GLU A 234 24.01 16.36 -6.06
C GLU A 234 22.89 15.63 -6.84
N ALA A 235 22.71 14.33 -6.60
CA ALA A 235 21.62 13.57 -7.19
C ALA A 235 20.24 14.09 -6.75
N ALA A 236 20.07 14.41 -5.45
CA ALA A 236 18.82 15.01 -4.96
C ALA A 236 18.53 16.38 -5.60
N ARG A 237 19.54 17.25 -5.74
CA ARG A 237 19.36 18.55 -6.41
C ARG A 237 19.01 18.40 -7.88
N ARG A 238 19.68 17.48 -8.57
CA ARG A 238 19.38 17.19 -9.98
C ARG A 238 17.96 16.68 -10.14
N ALA A 239 17.49 15.80 -9.27
CA ALA A 239 16.10 15.32 -9.30
C ALA A 239 15.10 16.48 -9.16
N ALA A 240 15.36 17.44 -8.24
CA ALA A 240 14.52 18.63 -8.12
C ALA A 240 14.47 19.46 -9.44
N GLU A 241 15.63 19.65 -10.11
CA GLU A 241 15.70 20.35 -11.40
C GLU A 241 14.97 19.59 -12.53
N GLU A 242 15.02 18.27 -12.50
CA GLU A 242 14.30 17.40 -13.43
C GLU A 242 12.80 17.52 -13.24
N ASP A 243 12.31 17.51 -11.99
CA ASP A 243 10.89 17.67 -11.68
C ASP A 243 10.32 19.04 -12.03
N VAL A 244 11.12 20.10 -12.02
CA VAL A 244 10.71 21.40 -12.61
C VAL A 244 10.37 21.24 -14.10
N ARG A 245 11.13 20.43 -14.84
CA ARG A 245 10.84 20.15 -16.26
C ARG A 245 9.60 19.27 -16.40
N HIS A 246 9.47 18.23 -15.57
CA HIS A 246 8.31 17.33 -15.57
C HIS A 246 7.02 18.10 -15.28
N ALA A 247 7.02 18.99 -14.29
CA ALA A 247 5.88 19.87 -13.98
C ALA A 247 5.47 20.75 -15.18
N ARG A 248 6.43 21.28 -15.94
CA ARG A 248 6.14 22.07 -17.16
C ARG A 248 5.56 21.21 -18.27
N ILE A 249 6.12 20.02 -18.51
CA ILE A 249 5.64 19.08 -19.54
C ILE A 249 4.21 18.63 -19.23
N THR A 250 3.97 18.18 -18.00
CA THR A 250 2.66 17.69 -17.57
C THR A 250 1.62 18.80 -17.51
N SER A 251 2.02 20.05 -17.16
CA SER A 251 1.16 21.23 -17.25
C SER A 251 0.74 21.52 -18.70
N ALA A 252 1.68 21.52 -19.63
CA ALA A 252 1.38 21.76 -21.05
C ALA A 252 0.47 20.65 -21.62
N LEU A 253 0.66 19.40 -21.19
CA LEU A 253 -0.23 18.30 -21.56
C LEU A 253 -1.64 18.47 -20.95
N ALA A 254 -1.74 18.89 -19.70
CA ALA A 254 -3.03 19.18 -19.07
C ALA A 254 -3.79 20.26 -19.86
N GLU A 255 -3.13 21.36 -20.21
CA GLU A 255 -3.70 22.46 -20.99
C GLU A 255 -4.12 22.01 -22.40
N ARG A 256 -3.30 21.20 -23.08
CA ARG A 256 -3.63 20.59 -24.36
C ARG A 256 -4.92 19.76 -24.32
N PHE A 257 -5.20 19.11 -23.22
CA PHE A 257 -6.42 18.32 -23.01
C PHE A 257 -7.56 19.10 -22.32
N GLY A 258 -7.41 20.43 -22.14
CA GLY A 258 -8.47 21.31 -21.63
C GLY A 258 -8.57 21.41 -20.11
N ALA A 259 -7.52 21.05 -19.37
CA ALA A 259 -7.44 21.26 -17.92
C ALA A 259 -6.35 22.28 -17.56
N ARG A 260 -6.56 23.02 -16.48
CA ARG A 260 -5.52 23.86 -15.88
C ARG A 260 -4.91 23.15 -14.70
N PRO A 261 -3.57 23.05 -14.62
CA PRO A 261 -2.88 22.52 -13.44
C PRO A 261 -3.20 23.39 -12.22
N GLU A 262 -3.45 22.75 -11.10
CA GLU A 262 -3.59 23.44 -9.82
C GLU A 262 -2.23 23.68 -9.18
N GLN A 263 -2.11 24.79 -8.46
CA GLN A 263 -0.95 25.04 -7.64
C GLN A 263 -0.96 24.11 -6.43
N GLN A 264 0.20 23.53 -6.11
CA GLN A 264 0.37 22.79 -4.87
C GLN A 264 0.34 23.75 -3.67
N THR A 265 -0.23 23.29 -2.58
CA THR A 265 -0.18 23.99 -1.31
C THR A 265 0.64 23.16 -0.34
N LEU A 266 1.70 23.76 0.19
CA LEU A 266 2.62 23.13 1.13
C LEU A 266 2.51 23.80 2.49
N SER A 267 2.57 23.01 3.56
CA SER A 267 2.70 23.56 4.91
C SER A 267 4.18 23.88 5.19
N ARG A 268 4.44 24.49 6.35
CA ARG A 268 5.81 24.87 6.75
C ARG A 268 6.73 23.62 6.73
N ARG A 269 7.88 23.75 6.05
CA ARG A 269 8.92 22.72 5.98
C ARG A 269 9.58 22.51 7.35
N LYS A 270 9.76 21.25 7.76
CA LYS A 270 10.52 20.84 8.93
C LYS A 270 11.54 19.77 8.51
N LEU A 271 12.81 19.95 8.85
CA LEU A 271 13.83 18.94 8.60
C LEU A 271 13.58 17.71 9.47
N ARG A 272 13.72 16.53 8.87
CA ARG A 272 13.47 15.23 9.48
C ARG A 272 14.76 14.59 9.98
N GLY A 273 14.60 13.64 10.91
CA GLY A 273 15.68 12.74 11.32
C GLY A 273 16.00 11.66 10.28
N ARG A 274 17.14 10.98 10.43
CA ARG A 274 17.57 9.90 9.51
C ARG A 274 16.52 8.79 9.40
N ASP A 275 15.89 8.40 10.51
CA ASP A 275 14.87 7.34 10.55
C ASP A 275 13.63 7.74 9.76
N GLU A 276 13.18 8.99 9.92
CA GLU A 276 12.01 9.52 9.20
C GLU A 276 12.29 9.59 7.69
N VAL A 277 13.48 10.06 7.29
CA VAL A 277 13.90 10.12 5.89
C VAL A 277 14.01 8.72 5.29
N ALA A 278 14.54 7.74 6.03
CA ALA A 278 14.66 6.37 5.55
C ALA A 278 13.28 5.69 5.37
N LEU A 279 12.36 5.91 6.33
CA LEU A 279 10.99 5.40 6.26
C LEU A 279 10.19 6.03 5.12
N ASP A 280 10.37 7.32 4.87
CA ASP A 280 9.78 8.03 3.74
C ASP A 280 10.38 7.55 2.42
N ASN A 281 11.71 7.44 2.33
CA ASN A 281 12.41 6.94 1.16
C ASN A 281 12.04 5.50 0.81
N ALA A 282 11.72 4.66 1.79
CA ALA A 282 11.25 3.29 1.55
C ALA A 282 9.97 3.26 0.70
N LEU A 283 9.06 4.18 0.93
CA LEU A 283 7.77 4.28 0.24
C LEU A 283 7.87 5.20 -0.99
N GLU A 284 8.12 6.48 -0.76
CA GLU A 284 8.07 7.50 -1.82
C GLU A 284 9.26 7.41 -2.78
N GLY A 285 10.44 7.00 -2.29
CA GLY A 285 11.62 6.80 -3.11
C GLY A 285 11.68 5.42 -3.75
N CYS A 286 11.90 4.37 -2.95
CA CYS A 286 12.19 3.05 -3.50
C CYS A 286 11.00 2.46 -4.27
N VAL A 287 9.77 2.58 -3.78
CA VAL A 287 8.61 1.96 -4.42
C VAL A 287 7.94 2.91 -5.40
N SER A 288 7.60 4.14 -4.97
CA SER A 288 6.83 5.06 -5.81
C SER A 288 7.63 5.55 -7.02
N GLU A 289 8.91 5.95 -6.87
CA GLU A 289 9.75 6.35 -8.01
C GLU A 289 10.01 5.18 -8.98
N THR A 290 10.23 3.96 -8.47
CA THR A 290 10.39 2.79 -9.34
C THR A 290 9.11 2.52 -10.14
N TYR A 291 7.96 2.66 -9.52
CA TYR A 291 6.68 2.52 -10.21
C TYR A 291 6.42 3.66 -11.21
N SER A 292 6.79 4.90 -10.87
CA SER A 292 6.69 6.05 -11.77
C SER A 292 7.56 5.85 -13.01
N ALA A 293 8.80 5.41 -12.85
CA ALA A 293 9.69 5.08 -13.95
C ALA A 293 9.11 4.01 -14.88
N TYR A 294 8.56 2.94 -14.30
CA TYR A 294 7.87 1.91 -15.07
C TYR A 294 6.66 2.47 -15.83
N LEU A 295 5.79 3.20 -15.16
CA LEU A 295 4.58 3.77 -15.75
C LEU A 295 4.90 4.76 -16.88
N ALA A 296 5.84 5.68 -16.67
CA ALA A 296 6.28 6.63 -17.69
C ALA A 296 6.90 5.92 -18.89
N THR A 297 7.66 4.83 -18.67
CA THR A 297 8.21 4.00 -19.75
C THR A 297 7.10 3.36 -20.59
N VAL A 298 6.07 2.79 -19.96
CA VAL A 298 4.91 2.22 -20.67
C VAL A 298 4.16 3.31 -21.45
N GLN A 299 3.89 4.44 -20.82
CA GLN A 299 3.19 5.56 -21.45
C GLN A 299 3.96 6.12 -22.66
N SER A 300 5.28 6.27 -22.55
CA SER A 300 6.14 6.71 -23.65
C SER A 300 6.05 5.75 -24.85
N ARG A 301 6.05 4.45 -24.59
CA ARG A 301 5.94 3.42 -25.66
C ARG A 301 4.56 3.45 -26.33
N LEU A 302 3.49 3.61 -25.54
CA LEU A 302 2.12 3.68 -26.06
C LEU A 302 1.90 4.96 -26.88
N ALA A 303 2.55 6.06 -26.53
CA ALA A 303 2.47 7.35 -27.22
C ALA A 303 3.59 7.56 -28.27
N ALA A 304 4.37 6.56 -28.60
CA ALA A 304 5.59 6.68 -29.42
C ALA A 304 5.40 7.31 -30.82
N ARG A 305 4.17 7.32 -31.33
CA ARG A 305 3.83 7.91 -32.64
C ARG A 305 3.40 9.40 -32.56
N ASP A 306 3.38 9.97 -31.37
CA ASP A 306 2.96 11.36 -31.10
C ASP A 306 4.12 12.13 -30.45
N ALA A 307 4.16 13.44 -30.60
CA ALA A 307 5.08 14.34 -29.90
C ALA A 307 5.03 14.18 -28.37
N MET A 308 3.89 13.74 -27.84
CA MET A 308 3.72 13.38 -26.44
C MET A 308 4.65 12.21 -26.01
N GLY A 309 4.88 11.25 -26.92
CA GLY A 309 5.75 10.09 -26.63
C GLY A 309 7.20 10.49 -26.36
N ALA A 310 7.73 11.48 -27.08
CA ALA A 310 9.07 12.03 -26.84
C ALA A 310 9.16 12.70 -25.47
N SER A 311 8.17 13.51 -25.10
CA SER A 311 8.10 14.18 -23.80
C SER A 311 7.97 13.19 -22.64
N LEU A 312 7.13 12.17 -22.78
CA LEU A 312 7.01 11.10 -21.78
C LEU A 312 8.27 10.21 -21.71
N GLY A 313 8.98 10.05 -22.85
CA GLY A 313 10.27 9.37 -22.88
C GLY A 313 11.34 10.08 -22.06
N GLN A 314 11.36 11.41 -22.12
CA GLN A 314 12.25 12.23 -21.29
C GLN A 314 11.94 12.01 -19.81
N ILE A 315 10.66 12.11 -19.42
CA ILE A 315 10.22 11.84 -18.04
C ILE A 315 10.63 10.43 -17.62
N ALA A 316 10.37 9.40 -18.44
CA ALA A 316 10.72 8.01 -18.10
C ALA A 316 12.21 7.80 -17.84
N HIS A 317 13.07 8.47 -18.60
CA HIS A 317 14.51 8.42 -18.40
C HIS A 317 14.94 9.09 -17.08
N ASP A 318 14.36 10.25 -16.76
CA ASP A 318 14.63 10.99 -15.54
C ASP A 318 14.12 10.22 -14.31
N GLU A 319 12.88 9.70 -14.34
CA GLU A 319 12.29 8.85 -13.29
C GLU A 319 13.13 7.59 -13.00
N THR A 320 13.73 6.99 -14.04
CA THR A 320 14.65 5.85 -13.85
C THR A 320 15.86 6.24 -13.01
N ARG A 321 16.36 7.48 -13.16
CA ARG A 321 17.46 7.99 -12.32
C ARG A 321 16.99 8.30 -10.89
N HIS A 322 15.78 8.83 -10.73
CA HIS A 322 15.18 9.07 -9.41
C HIS A 322 15.00 7.77 -8.63
N ALA A 323 14.52 6.72 -9.29
CA ALA A 323 14.43 5.38 -8.71
C ALA A 323 15.82 4.86 -8.29
N ALA A 324 16.81 4.92 -9.19
CA ALA A 324 18.17 4.48 -8.89
C ALA A 324 18.80 5.25 -7.72
N PHE A 325 18.61 6.58 -7.69
CA PHE A 325 19.04 7.43 -6.58
C PHE A 325 18.38 7.01 -5.26
N SER A 326 17.09 6.72 -5.27
CA SER A 326 16.35 6.33 -4.07
C SER A 326 16.85 5.02 -3.47
N TRP A 327 17.24 4.05 -4.31
CA TRP A 327 17.86 2.81 -3.85
C TRP A 327 19.30 3.02 -3.36
N GLN A 328 20.08 3.91 -3.99
CA GLN A 328 21.40 4.29 -3.49
C GLN A 328 21.32 5.00 -2.13
N LEU A 329 20.33 5.87 -1.95
CA LEU A 329 20.05 6.53 -0.69
C LEU A 329 19.71 5.52 0.42
N ALA A 330 18.87 4.52 0.10
CA ALA A 330 18.54 3.44 1.01
C ALA A 330 19.78 2.65 1.43
N ALA A 331 20.62 2.26 0.47
CA ALA A 331 21.86 1.54 0.73
C ALA A 331 22.84 2.32 1.63
N TRP A 332 22.80 3.64 1.57
CA TRP A 332 23.62 4.50 2.45
C TRP A 332 23.01 4.73 3.84
N LEU A 333 21.67 4.91 3.92
CA LEU A 333 20.99 5.22 5.20
C LEU A 333 20.84 3.98 6.10
N GLU A 334 20.36 2.87 5.54
CA GLU A 334 19.85 1.73 6.30
C GLU A 334 20.89 1.02 7.18
N PRO A 335 22.16 0.86 6.77
CA PRO A 335 23.16 0.20 7.63
C PRO A 335 23.39 0.89 8.97
N GLY A 336 23.18 2.20 9.03
CA GLY A 336 23.37 3.01 10.25
C GLY A 336 22.13 3.13 11.14
N LEU A 337 21.01 2.49 10.79
CA LEU A 337 19.75 2.58 11.52
C LEU A 337 19.58 1.43 12.51
N ASP A 338 18.76 1.68 13.54
CA ASP A 338 18.33 0.64 14.48
C ASP A 338 17.65 -0.52 13.77
N VAL A 339 17.76 -1.73 14.32
CA VAL A 339 17.20 -2.95 13.75
C VAL A 339 15.66 -2.88 13.60
N GLN A 340 14.99 -2.23 14.53
CA GLN A 340 13.52 -2.06 14.47
C GLN A 340 13.11 -1.11 13.35
N VAL A 341 13.89 -0.04 13.12
CA VAL A 341 13.66 0.89 12.01
C VAL A 341 13.86 0.18 10.67
N ARG A 342 14.94 -0.60 10.53
CA ARG A 342 15.19 -1.40 9.31
C ARG A 342 14.06 -2.42 9.03
N ARG A 343 13.55 -3.06 10.06
CA ARG A 343 12.39 -3.94 9.93
C ARG A 343 11.17 -3.20 9.41
N ARG A 344 10.83 -2.05 9.99
CA ARG A 344 9.70 -1.20 9.53
C ARG A 344 9.87 -0.71 8.10
N ILE A 345 11.11 -0.44 7.65
CA ILE A 345 11.42 -0.12 6.27
C ILE A 345 11.03 -1.29 5.34
N GLY A 346 11.45 -2.51 5.70
CA GLY A 346 11.08 -3.72 4.95
C GLY A 346 9.56 -3.92 4.86
N GLU A 347 8.87 -3.81 5.99
CA GLU A 347 7.41 -3.92 6.08
C GLU A 347 6.70 -2.86 5.21
N ARG A 348 7.17 -1.62 5.21
CA ARG A 348 6.62 -0.55 4.36
C ARG A 348 6.80 -0.82 2.87
N ARG A 349 7.99 -1.28 2.45
CA ARG A 349 8.24 -1.65 1.04
C ARG A 349 7.33 -2.78 0.60
N LEU A 350 7.24 -3.85 1.39
CA LEU A 350 6.39 -4.99 1.08
C LEU A 350 4.91 -4.61 1.01
N GLY A 351 4.42 -3.84 1.97
CA GLY A 351 3.05 -3.35 1.96
C GLY A 351 2.74 -2.46 0.74
N ALA A 352 3.69 -1.61 0.35
CA ALA A 352 3.54 -0.77 -0.84
C ALA A 352 3.55 -1.60 -2.15
N LEU A 353 4.43 -2.60 -2.25
CA LEU A 353 4.48 -3.51 -3.40
C LEU A 353 3.21 -4.37 -3.51
N ALA A 354 2.72 -4.91 -2.40
CA ALA A 354 1.44 -5.64 -2.38
C ALA A 354 0.28 -4.75 -2.86
N ALA A 355 0.25 -3.48 -2.42
CA ALA A 355 -0.74 -2.52 -2.87
C ALA A 355 -0.63 -2.19 -4.38
N LEU A 356 0.56 -2.28 -4.98
CA LEU A 356 0.73 -2.13 -6.43
C LEU A 356 0.28 -3.36 -7.20
N GLY A 357 0.50 -4.58 -6.69
CA GLY A 357 0.09 -5.84 -7.30
C GLY A 357 -1.43 -5.94 -7.44
N THR A 358 -2.17 -5.71 -6.35
CA THR A 358 -3.64 -5.69 -6.35
C THR A 358 -4.23 -4.66 -7.33
N ARG A 359 -3.49 -3.62 -7.66
CA ARG A 359 -3.87 -2.58 -8.64
C ARG A 359 -3.76 -3.05 -10.09
N ALA A 360 -2.73 -3.83 -10.41
CA ALA A 360 -2.54 -4.36 -11.76
C ALA A 360 -3.65 -5.36 -12.11
N ASP A 361 -4.03 -6.20 -11.16
CA ASP A 361 -5.04 -7.25 -11.36
C ASP A 361 -6.46 -6.69 -11.54
N ALA A 362 -6.84 -5.68 -10.75
CA ALA A 362 -8.12 -5.00 -10.90
C ALA A 362 -8.30 -4.33 -12.29
N ARG A 363 -7.21 -3.86 -12.91
CA ARG A 363 -7.24 -3.27 -14.27
C ARG A 363 -7.33 -4.32 -15.38
N LEU A 364 -6.80 -5.51 -15.16
CA LEU A 364 -6.92 -6.63 -16.11
C LEU A 364 -8.31 -7.25 -16.07
N ALA A 365 -8.95 -7.32 -14.91
CA ALA A 365 -10.30 -7.84 -14.75
C ALA A 365 -11.40 -6.88 -15.23
N ALA A 366 -11.11 -5.59 -15.40
CA ALA A 366 -12.04 -4.56 -15.90
C ALA A 366 -12.00 -4.36 -17.43
N ARG A 367 -11.23 -5.15 -18.17
CA ARG A 367 -11.16 -5.21 -19.64
C ARG A 367 -11.88 -6.44 -20.16
#